data_d34e9b96c86916e1b050d144fdb5c230
#
_entry.id   d34e9b96c86916e1b050d144fdb5c230
#
_cell.length_a   1.000
_cell.length_b   1.000
_cell.length_c   1.000
_cell.angle_alpha   90.00
_cell.angle_beta   90.00
_cell.angle_gamma   90.00
#
_symmetry.space_group_name_H-M   'P 1'
#
loop_
_entity.id
_entity.type
_entity.pdbx_description
1 polymer ?
#
loop_
_entity_poly.entity_id
_entity_poly.type
_entity_poly.pdbx_seq_one_letter_code
_entity_poly.pdbx_strand_id
1 'polypeptide(L)'
;MSKTSTKGIWKVISASSMGTMIEWYDFYIFGSLAVVISTKFFPSDNPTAAFLSTLATFAAGFVVRPFGALFFGRLGDIIGRKYTFMATLLLMGGSTFLIGCIPSYESIGFLAPLLVLILRLLQGLALGGEYGGAATYVAEHAPAGEKGYWTSWIQTTATVGLFISLMVILATKSVLSPEAFDLWGWRVPFWVSIAMVGVSYLIRKNMDESPVFAKAKKEGTTSTNPLKESFGNRYNLKFVLLALFGATMGQGVVWYTGQFYAMSFMKTVMNVDSSQVDELLGIALLIGTPFFIVFGWLSDKIGRKYIMMFGMLFAILSYRPIYKAMYNTTDISQKIEIAENPRKTTEKKADGSSVTTIQKKYTDGTTVMEKKTYMEKKDVQTSVSIQITPNDKWALIFLVFIQVLFVTMVYGPIAAFLVEMFPTKIRYTSMSLPYHVGNGIFGGLLPAISTYFVSHAKTAGKADFYLDGLWYPIIIAGICFVIGMIYIDNKNKITHL
;
A
#
# COMPACT_ATOMS: atom_id res chain seq x y z
N MET A 1 10.58 -15.05 33.41
CA MET A 1 10.57 -14.29 32.14
C MET A 1 11.34 -13.00 32.39
N SER A 2 12.51 -12.84 31.80
CA SER A 2 13.30 -11.59 31.87
C SER A 2 12.46 -10.46 31.26
N LYS A 3 12.20 -9.39 32.02
CA LYS A 3 11.61 -8.17 31.48
C LYS A 3 12.60 -7.62 30.45
N THR A 4 12.26 -7.73 29.17
CA THR A 4 13.00 -7.03 28.12
C THR A 4 13.02 -5.55 28.50
N SER A 5 14.18 -4.95 28.67
CA SER A 5 14.26 -3.54 29.04
C SER A 5 13.62 -2.71 27.92
N THR A 6 12.97 -1.58 28.26
CA THR A 6 12.34 -0.68 27.28
C THR A 6 13.30 -0.28 26.14
N LYS A 7 14.59 -0.13 26.45
CA LYS A 7 15.64 0.12 25.45
C LYS A 7 15.82 -1.05 24.45
N GLY A 8 15.65 -2.29 24.91
CA GLY A 8 15.80 -3.48 24.06
C GLY A 8 14.69 -3.60 23.02
N ILE A 9 13.43 -3.29 23.40
CA ILE A 9 12.30 -3.40 22.47
C ILE A 9 12.32 -2.31 21.39
N TRP A 10 12.77 -1.08 21.68
CA TRP A 10 12.94 -0.05 20.67
C TRP A 10 13.96 -0.44 19.60
N LYS A 11 15.04 -1.12 19.98
CA LYS A 11 16.00 -1.67 19.00
C LYS A 11 15.37 -2.71 18.10
N VAL A 12 14.52 -3.57 18.64
CA VAL A 12 13.74 -4.57 17.89
C VAL A 12 12.79 -3.90 16.91
N ILE A 13 12.03 -2.89 17.36
CA ILE A 13 11.09 -2.14 16.51
C ILE A 13 11.83 -1.42 15.40
N SER A 14 12.89 -0.68 15.71
CA SER A 14 13.67 0.05 14.70
C SER A 14 14.19 -0.90 13.62
N ALA A 15 14.73 -2.04 14.00
CA ALA A 15 15.24 -3.02 13.07
C ALA A 15 14.14 -3.67 12.20
N SER A 16 12.97 -3.95 12.78
CA SER A 16 11.83 -4.50 12.06
C SER A 16 11.19 -3.46 11.15
N SER A 17 11.01 -2.23 11.65
CA SER A 17 10.39 -1.12 10.92
C SER A 17 11.22 -0.65 9.74
N MET A 18 12.55 -0.71 9.81
CA MET A 18 13.42 -0.33 8.69
C MET A 18 13.14 -1.15 7.42
N GLY A 19 12.90 -2.44 7.53
CA GLY A 19 12.62 -3.26 6.35
C GLY A 19 11.26 -2.96 5.74
N THR A 20 10.21 -2.89 6.55
CA THR A 20 8.88 -2.52 6.08
C THR A 20 8.82 -1.07 5.54
N MET A 21 9.65 -0.17 6.09
CA MET A 21 9.81 1.18 5.54
C MET A 21 10.46 1.16 4.15
N ILE A 22 11.48 0.32 3.92
CA ILE A 22 12.12 0.16 2.61
C ILE A 22 11.10 -0.44 1.61
N GLU A 23 10.25 -1.37 2.05
CA GLU A 23 9.14 -1.90 1.25
C GLU A 23 8.25 -0.77 0.71
N TRP A 24 7.77 0.10 1.60
CA TRP A 24 6.91 1.21 1.23
C TRP A 24 7.63 2.27 0.41
N TYR A 25 8.89 2.55 0.74
CA TYR A 25 9.75 3.43 -0.06
C TYR A 25 9.83 2.94 -1.51
N ASP A 26 10.16 1.65 -1.73
CA ASP A 26 10.23 1.06 -3.07
C ASP A 26 8.90 1.13 -3.81
N PHE A 27 7.81 0.82 -3.11
CA PHE A 27 6.46 0.92 -3.65
C PHE A 27 6.17 2.32 -4.20
N TYR A 28 6.45 3.35 -3.40
CA TYR A 28 6.16 4.73 -3.77
C TYR A 28 7.10 5.28 -4.83
N ILE A 29 8.40 4.97 -4.82
CA ILE A 29 9.30 5.44 -5.89
C ILE A 29 8.94 4.85 -7.25
N PHE A 30 8.59 3.56 -7.30
CA PHE A 30 8.18 2.93 -8.56
C PHE A 30 6.86 3.53 -9.07
N GLY A 31 5.88 3.69 -8.21
CA GLY A 31 4.60 4.30 -8.57
C GLY A 31 4.75 5.76 -9.02
N SER A 32 5.53 6.57 -8.29
CA SER A 32 5.77 7.97 -8.63
C SER A 32 6.58 8.16 -9.91
N LEU A 33 7.46 7.21 -10.24
CA LEU A 33 8.29 7.24 -11.43
C LEU A 33 7.75 6.37 -12.58
N ALA A 34 6.52 5.84 -12.47
CA ALA A 34 5.95 4.91 -13.44
C ALA A 34 5.95 5.44 -14.88
N VAL A 35 5.69 6.74 -15.07
CA VAL A 35 5.76 7.39 -16.40
C VAL A 35 7.19 7.38 -16.94
N VAL A 36 8.18 7.72 -16.13
CA VAL A 36 9.60 7.71 -16.53
C VAL A 36 10.03 6.27 -16.82
N ILE A 37 9.67 5.32 -15.96
CA ILE A 37 9.97 3.89 -16.15
C ILE A 37 9.38 3.38 -17.47
N SER A 38 8.14 3.80 -17.81
CA SER A 38 7.50 3.40 -19.07
C SER A 38 8.27 3.87 -20.30
N THR A 39 8.79 5.09 -20.28
CA THR A 39 9.56 5.64 -21.39
C THR A 39 10.97 5.05 -21.51
N LYS A 40 11.57 4.64 -20.40
CA LYS A 40 12.97 4.14 -20.39
C LYS A 40 13.08 2.64 -20.65
N PHE A 41 12.09 1.84 -20.25
CA PHE A 41 12.19 0.36 -20.31
C PHE A 41 11.24 -0.30 -21.30
N PHE A 42 10.26 0.42 -21.83
CA PHE A 42 9.28 -0.16 -22.75
C PHE A 42 9.34 0.53 -24.12
N PRO A 43 8.95 -0.16 -25.23
CA PRO A 43 8.99 0.41 -26.56
C PRO A 43 8.15 1.69 -26.69
N SER A 44 8.69 2.68 -27.41
CA SER A 44 8.08 4.00 -27.59
C SER A 44 6.98 4.07 -28.65
N ASP A 45 6.79 3.02 -29.47
CA ASP A 45 5.84 3.01 -30.59
C ASP A 45 4.38 3.21 -30.16
N ASN A 46 4.06 2.82 -28.92
CA ASN A 46 2.76 3.06 -28.31
C ASN A 46 2.91 3.45 -26.81
N PRO A 47 2.89 4.75 -26.47
CA PRO A 47 3.09 5.22 -25.10
C PRO A 47 2.04 4.66 -24.11
N THR A 48 0.80 4.46 -24.56
CA THR A 48 -0.26 3.87 -23.72
C THR A 48 0.04 2.41 -23.40
N ALA A 49 0.47 1.63 -24.39
CA ALA A 49 0.85 0.24 -24.19
C ALA A 49 2.09 0.13 -23.29
N ALA A 50 3.08 1.00 -23.44
CA ALA A 50 4.26 1.08 -22.59
C ALA A 50 3.89 1.37 -21.13
N PHE A 51 3.00 2.33 -20.90
CA PHE A 51 2.52 2.65 -19.55
C PHE A 51 1.72 1.51 -18.92
N LEU A 52 0.81 0.88 -19.69
CA LEU A 52 0.06 -0.29 -19.21
C LEU A 52 0.99 -1.47 -18.88
N SER A 53 2.04 -1.70 -19.69
CA SER A 53 3.05 -2.73 -19.41
C SER A 53 3.84 -2.44 -18.14
N THR A 54 4.13 -1.16 -17.86
CA THR A 54 4.75 -0.74 -16.60
C THR A 54 3.85 -1.03 -15.40
N LEU A 55 2.55 -0.73 -15.51
CA LEU A 55 1.58 -1.02 -14.46
C LEU A 55 1.38 -2.53 -14.26
N ALA A 56 1.36 -3.31 -15.36
CA ALA A 56 1.30 -4.76 -15.29
C ALA A 56 2.54 -5.36 -14.61
N THR A 57 3.72 -4.84 -14.91
CA THR A 57 4.98 -5.23 -14.26
C THR A 57 4.96 -4.88 -12.76
N PHE A 58 4.41 -3.73 -12.41
CA PHE A 58 4.19 -3.36 -11.02
C PHE A 58 3.24 -4.34 -10.33
N ALA A 59 2.11 -4.67 -10.94
CA ALA A 59 1.11 -5.60 -10.42
C ALA A 59 1.66 -7.03 -10.27
N ALA A 60 2.55 -7.47 -11.16
CA ALA A 60 3.17 -8.79 -11.09
C ALA A 60 3.88 -9.04 -9.75
N GLY A 61 4.51 -8.00 -9.18
CA GLY A 61 5.11 -8.06 -7.84
C GLY A 61 4.11 -8.38 -6.73
N PHE A 62 2.85 -7.98 -6.85
CA PHE A 62 1.80 -8.32 -5.87
C PHE A 62 1.32 -9.76 -6.01
N VAL A 63 1.20 -10.26 -7.25
CA VAL A 63 0.69 -11.61 -7.53
C VAL A 63 1.62 -12.69 -6.94
N VAL A 64 2.93 -12.45 -6.88
CA VAL A 64 3.90 -13.42 -6.35
C VAL A 64 4.06 -13.35 -4.82
N ARG A 65 3.55 -12.33 -4.13
CA ARG A 65 3.67 -12.19 -2.66
C ARG A 65 3.15 -13.40 -1.87
N PRO A 66 2.01 -14.03 -2.19
CA PRO A 66 1.56 -15.24 -1.52
C PRO A 66 2.56 -16.41 -1.63
N PHE A 67 3.21 -16.56 -2.76
CA PHE A 67 4.26 -17.59 -2.94
C PHE A 67 5.49 -17.28 -2.09
N GLY A 68 5.90 -16.02 -2.04
CA GLY A 68 6.95 -15.54 -1.15
C GLY A 68 6.60 -15.77 0.33
N ALA A 69 5.34 -15.53 0.70
CA ALA A 69 4.83 -15.81 2.05
C ALA A 69 4.97 -17.29 2.45
N LEU A 70 4.65 -18.20 1.53
CA LEU A 70 4.83 -19.65 1.76
C LEU A 70 6.30 -20.03 1.87
N PHE A 71 7.14 -19.52 0.97
CA PHE A 71 8.56 -19.84 0.92
C PHE A 71 9.31 -19.30 2.15
N PHE A 72 9.24 -17.99 2.38
CA PHE A 72 9.94 -17.36 3.50
C PHE A 72 9.29 -17.64 4.85
N GLY A 73 7.98 -17.83 4.90
CA GLY A 73 7.29 -18.28 6.10
C GLY A 73 7.83 -19.65 6.57
N ARG A 74 7.93 -20.61 5.66
CA ARG A 74 8.52 -21.91 5.93
C ARG A 74 9.97 -21.80 6.43
N LEU A 75 10.79 -21.00 5.75
CA LEU A 75 12.17 -20.77 6.16
C LEU A 75 12.24 -20.19 7.58
N GLY A 76 11.41 -19.19 7.89
CA GLY A 76 11.40 -18.55 9.20
C GLY A 76 10.95 -19.47 10.33
N ASP A 77 10.10 -20.45 10.06
CA ASP A 77 9.69 -21.46 11.05
C ASP A 77 10.71 -22.61 11.19
N ILE A 78 11.59 -22.84 10.20
CA ILE A 78 12.62 -23.90 10.24
C ILE A 78 13.96 -23.36 10.73
N ILE A 79 14.50 -22.33 10.07
CA ILE A 79 15.87 -21.85 10.33
C ILE A 79 15.92 -20.72 11.35
N GLY A 80 14.85 -19.93 11.48
CA GLY A 80 14.72 -18.83 12.42
C GLY A 80 14.25 -17.52 11.76
N ARG A 81 13.70 -16.65 12.61
CA ARG A 81 13.12 -15.36 12.17
C ARG A 81 14.20 -14.41 11.67
N LYS A 82 15.32 -14.32 12.41
CA LYS A 82 16.43 -13.40 12.10
C LYS A 82 17.01 -13.63 10.71
N TYR A 83 17.38 -14.88 10.38
CA TYR A 83 18.03 -15.18 9.10
C TYR A 83 17.12 -14.97 7.91
N THR A 84 15.87 -15.41 8.03
CA THR A 84 14.85 -15.21 6.99
C THR A 84 14.59 -13.73 6.75
N PHE A 85 14.49 -12.96 7.82
CA PHE A 85 14.24 -11.53 7.79
C PHE A 85 15.44 -10.73 7.21
N MET A 86 16.67 -11.25 7.35
CA MET A 86 17.84 -10.68 6.66
C MET A 86 17.84 -11.01 5.17
N ALA A 87 17.47 -12.24 4.80
CA ALA A 87 17.42 -12.68 3.41
C ALA A 87 16.37 -11.89 2.59
N THR A 88 15.17 -11.68 3.17
CA THR A 88 14.12 -10.89 2.52
C THR A 88 14.55 -9.43 2.31
N LEU A 89 15.19 -8.81 3.30
CA LEU A 89 15.72 -7.46 3.19
C LEU A 89 16.73 -7.31 2.05
N LEU A 90 17.71 -8.23 1.99
CA LEU A 90 18.76 -8.15 0.97
C LEU A 90 18.21 -8.40 -0.44
N LEU A 91 17.28 -9.35 -0.56
CA LEU A 91 16.65 -9.67 -1.84
C LEU A 91 15.78 -8.49 -2.32
N MET A 92 14.99 -7.91 -1.43
CA MET A 92 14.11 -6.77 -1.75
C MET A 92 14.92 -5.53 -2.15
N GLY A 93 15.78 -5.07 -1.26
CA GLY A 93 16.51 -3.83 -1.48
C GLY A 93 17.59 -3.95 -2.54
N GLY A 94 18.19 -5.14 -2.68
CA GLY A 94 19.11 -5.42 -3.79
C GLY A 94 18.39 -5.38 -5.15
N SER A 95 17.19 -5.94 -5.24
CA SER A 95 16.37 -5.85 -6.45
C SER A 95 15.97 -4.42 -6.76
N THR A 96 15.59 -3.62 -5.75
CA THR A 96 15.28 -2.19 -5.93
C THR A 96 16.48 -1.42 -6.50
N PHE A 97 17.63 -1.60 -5.88
CA PHE A 97 18.89 -0.97 -6.37
C PHE A 97 19.19 -1.36 -7.81
N LEU A 98 19.08 -2.65 -8.15
CA LEU A 98 19.38 -3.18 -9.48
C LEU A 98 18.42 -2.63 -10.55
N ILE A 99 17.16 -2.33 -10.24
CA ILE A 99 16.23 -1.65 -11.17
C ILE A 99 16.84 -0.30 -11.62
N GLY A 100 17.45 0.46 -10.70
CA GLY A 100 18.14 1.69 -11.01
C GLY A 100 19.42 1.51 -11.88
N CYS A 101 19.94 0.29 -11.96
CA CYS A 101 21.15 -0.02 -12.74
C CYS A 101 20.86 -0.57 -14.15
N ILE A 102 19.61 -0.94 -14.46
CA ILE A 102 19.25 -1.49 -15.77
C ILE A 102 19.45 -0.43 -16.87
N PRO A 103 20.14 -0.76 -17.99
CA PRO A 103 20.19 0.11 -19.15
C PRO A 103 18.80 0.29 -19.78
N SER A 104 18.62 1.37 -20.54
CA SER A 104 17.35 1.65 -21.22
C SER A 104 17.04 0.64 -22.32
N TYR A 105 15.78 0.60 -22.77
CA TYR A 105 15.34 -0.21 -23.90
C TYR A 105 16.14 0.08 -25.17
N GLU A 106 16.50 1.34 -25.41
CA GLU A 106 17.32 1.74 -26.55
C GLU A 106 18.70 1.06 -26.56
N SER A 107 19.25 0.76 -25.39
CA SER A 107 20.59 0.16 -25.24
C SER A 107 20.59 -1.36 -25.34
N ILE A 108 19.60 -2.05 -24.70
CA ILE A 108 19.60 -3.51 -24.57
C ILE A 108 18.30 -4.17 -25.07
N GLY A 109 17.40 -3.41 -25.69
CA GLY A 109 16.18 -3.90 -26.28
C GLY A 109 15.28 -4.62 -25.29
N PHE A 110 14.71 -5.74 -25.69
CA PHE A 110 13.76 -6.52 -24.90
C PHE A 110 14.30 -7.03 -23.56
N LEU A 111 15.62 -7.06 -23.37
CA LEU A 111 16.21 -7.42 -22.08
C LEU A 111 15.85 -6.40 -20.98
N ALA A 112 15.65 -5.12 -21.33
CA ALA A 112 15.31 -4.10 -20.34
C ALA A 112 13.99 -4.39 -19.61
N PRO A 113 12.83 -4.51 -20.27
CA PRO A 113 11.57 -4.85 -19.60
C PRO A 113 11.59 -6.23 -18.93
N LEU A 114 12.30 -7.21 -19.52
CA LEU A 114 12.45 -8.54 -18.94
C LEU A 114 13.19 -8.50 -17.61
N LEU A 115 14.29 -7.76 -17.50
CA LEU A 115 15.05 -7.60 -16.27
C LEU A 115 14.24 -6.85 -15.21
N VAL A 116 13.51 -5.79 -15.59
CA VAL A 116 12.60 -5.08 -14.67
C VAL A 116 11.55 -6.04 -14.12
N LEU A 117 10.93 -6.85 -14.98
CA LEU A 117 9.92 -7.85 -14.57
C LEU A 117 10.51 -8.88 -13.60
N ILE A 118 11.69 -9.45 -13.91
CA ILE A 118 12.37 -10.43 -13.04
C ILE A 118 12.66 -9.81 -11.68
N LEU A 119 13.23 -8.60 -11.64
CA LEU A 119 13.52 -7.93 -10.38
C LEU A 119 12.25 -7.59 -9.60
N ARG A 120 11.17 -7.22 -10.27
CA ARG A 120 9.85 -7.03 -9.63
C ARG A 120 9.28 -8.30 -9.03
N LEU A 121 9.42 -9.43 -9.71
CA LEU A 121 9.02 -10.75 -9.17
C LEU A 121 9.85 -11.11 -7.94
N LEU A 122 11.18 -10.90 -7.97
CA LEU A 122 12.06 -11.13 -6.82
C LEU A 122 11.72 -10.22 -5.63
N GLN A 123 11.43 -8.95 -5.86
CA GLN A 123 10.92 -8.04 -4.83
C GLN A 123 9.61 -8.56 -4.25
N GLY A 124 8.65 -8.94 -5.10
CA GLY A 124 7.36 -9.47 -4.65
C GLY A 124 7.50 -10.72 -3.79
N LEU A 125 8.39 -11.64 -4.17
CA LEU A 125 8.71 -12.82 -3.35
C LEU A 125 9.28 -12.42 -1.99
N ALA A 126 10.24 -11.51 -1.95
CA ALA A 126 10.84 -11.02 -0.71
C ALA A 126 9.82 -10.37 0.22
N LEU A 127 8.95 -9.51 -0.34
CA LEU A 127 7.87 -8.82 0.37
C LEU A 127 6.88 -9.80 1.00
N GLY A 128 6.63 -10.94 0.36
CA GLY A 128 5.81 -12.02 0.93
C GLY A 128 6.31 -12.52 2.28
N GLY A 129 7.62 -12.45 2.55
CA GLY A 129 8.22 -12.81 3.83
C GLY A 129 8.40 -11.67 4.82
N GLU A 130 8.59 -10.44 4.35
CA GLU A 130 9.04 -9.32 5.18
C GLU A 130 8.04 -8.97 6.29
N TYR A 131 6.78 -8.72 5.96
CA TYR A 131 5.77 -8.33 6.95
C TYR A 131 5.53 -9.40 8.01
N GLY A 132 5.38 -10.67 7.60
CA GLY A 132 5.20 -11.77 8.54
C GLY A 132 6.40 -11.92 9.49
N GLY A 133 7.61 -11.70 8.98
CA GLY A 133 8.83 -11.67 9.77
C GLY A 133 8.85 -10.53 10.78
N ALA A 134 8.59 -9.31 10.34
CA ALA A 134 8.55 -8.13 11.19
C ALA A 134 7.51 -8.26 12.30
N ALA A 135 6.27 -8.62 11.95
CA ALA A 135 5.18 -8.79 12.89
C ALA A 135 5.47 -9.88 13.94
N THR A 136 5.94 -11.06 13.50
CA THR A 136 6.30 -12.15 14.40
C THR A 136 7.45 -11.77 15.32
N TYR A 137 8.50 -11.16 14.77
CA TYR A 137 9.68 -10.79 15.53
C TYR A 137 9.37 -9.77 16.62
N VAL A 138 8.64 -8.69 16.31
CA VAL A 138 8.23 -7.68 17.30
C VAL A 138 7.29 -8.27 18.34
N ALA A 139 6.27 -9.04 17.93
CA ALA A 139 5.30 -9.61 18.86
C ALA A 139 5.91 -10.66 19.81
N GLU A 140 6.95 -11.39 19.37
CA GLU A 140 7.66 -12.37 20.21
C GLU A 140 8.63 -11.72 21.20
N HIS A 141 9.05 -10.48 20.98
CA HIS A 141 9.83 -9.69 21.93
C HIS A 141 8.96 -8.77 22.81
N ALA A 142 7.71 -8.51 22.43
CA ALA A 142 6.83 -7.63 23.18
C ALA A 142 6.45 -8.23 24.55
N PRO A 143 6.29 -7.38 25.58
CA PRO A 143 5.75 -7.79 26.87
C PRO A 143 4.36 -8.43 26.71
N ALA A 144 4.04 -9.33 27.64
CA ALA A 144 2.71 -9.93 27.68
C ALA A 144 1.64 -8.85 27.90
N GLY A 145 0.60 -8.84 27.05
CA GLY A 145 -0.50 -7.88 27.12
C GLY A 145 -0.26 -6.55 26.40
N GLU A 146 0.92 -6.35 25.76
CA GLU A 146 1.25 -5.11 25.04
C GLU A 146 1.59 -5.35 23.55
N LYS A 147 1.26 -6.52 23.02
CA LYS A 147 1.62 -6.87 21.65
C LYS A 147 0.98 -5.96 20.60
N GLY A 148 -0.28 -5.53 20.83
CA GLY A 148 -0.96 -4.61 19.95
C GLY A 148 -0.27 -3.26 19.87
N TYR A 149 0.10 -2.70 21.02
CA TYR A 149 0.86 -1.45 21.09
C TYR A 149 2.19 -1.54 20.34
N TRP A 150 3.00 -2.57 20.64
CA TRP A 150 4.35 -2.66 20.08
C TRP A 150 4.36 -3.04 18.59
N THR A 151 3.46 -3.91 18.14
CA THR A 151 3.38 -4.28 16.71
C THR A 151 2.78 -3.17 15.84
N SER A 152 1.94 -2.29 16.41
CA SER A 152 1.33 -1.19 15.65
C SER A 152 2.34 -0.14 15.17
N TRP A 153 3.50 -0.04 15.81
CA TRP A 153 4.59 0.80 15.32
C TRP A 153 5.08 0.43 13.92
N ILE A 154 5.01 -0.87 13.56
CA ILE A 154 5.37 -1.32 12.20
C ILE A 154 4.44 -0.67 11.17
N GLN A 155 3.16 -0.45 11.51
CA GLN A 155 2.17 0.09 10.57
C GLN A 155 2.42 1.56 10.22
N THR A 156 3.15 2.30 11.04
CA THR A 156 3.52 3.69 10.75
C THR A 156 4.53 3.80 9.62
N THR A 157 5.22 2.71 9.28
CA THR A 157 6.29 2.69 8.28
C THR A 157 5.81 2.99 6.86
N ALA A 158 4.53 2.71 6.55
CA ALA A 158 3.95 3.05 5.26
C ALA A 158 3.99 4.56 5.01
N THR A 159 3.55 5.36 5.98
CA THR A 159 3.57 6.82 5.90
C THR A 159 5.00 7.36 5.87
N VAL A 160 5.89 6.81 6.70
CA VAL A 160 7.31 7.22 6.71
C VAL A 160 7.97 6.92 5.37
N GLY A 161 7.72 5.73 4.79
CA GLY A 161 8.23 5.35 3.46
C GLY A 161 7.76 6.29 2.34
N LEU A 162 6.47 6.69 2.37
CA LEU A 162 5.92 7.69 1.46
C LEU A 162 6.70 9.00 1.54
N PHE A 163 6.84 9.57 2.75
CA PHE A 163 7.52 10.87 2.90
C PHE A 163 8.99 10.80 2.50
N ILE A 164 9.71 9.73 2.86
CA ILE A 164 11.10 9.55 2.44
C ILE A 164 11.20 9.46 0.91
N SER A 165 10.31 8.70 0.26
CA SER A 165 10.31 8.59 -1.20
C SER A 165 10.08 9.93 -1.89
N LEU A 166 9.12 10.71 -1.40
CA LEU A 166 8.83 12.05 -1.91
C LEU A 166 10.02 13.00 -1.68
N MET A 167 10.62 12.99 -0.48
CA MET A 167 11.81 13.82 -0.19
C MET A 167 12.97 13.49 -1.12
N VAL A 168 13.27 12.22 -1.35
CA VAL A 168 14.38 11.81 -2.23
C VAL A 168 14.11 12.22 -3.68
N ILE A 169 12.88 12.02 -4.18
CA ILE A 169 12.51 12.43 -5.55
C ILE A 169 12.60 13.95 -5.70
N LEU A 170 12.04 14.71 -4.76
CA LEU A 170 12.06 16.18 -4.78
C LEU A 170 13.48 16.74 -4.66
N ALA A 171 14.28 16.20 -3.74
CA ALA A 171 15.68 16.59 -3.59
C ALA A 171 16.48 16.33 -4.89
N THR A 172 16.27 15.17 -5.52
CA THR A 172 16.92 14.85 -6.80
C THR A 172 16.50 15.84 -7.89
N LYS A 173 15.21 16.17 -8.00
CA LYS A 173 14.69 17.13 -8.98
C LYS A 173 15.13 18.57 -8.70
N SER A 174 15.38 18.95 -7.45
CA SER A 174 15.81 20.30 -7.11
C SER A 174 17.31 20.55 -7.40
N VAL A 175 18.12 19.49 -7.41
CA VAL A 175 19.57 19.55 -7.66
C VAL A 175 19.89 19.38 -9.14
N LEU A 176 19.10 18.61 -9.88
CA LEU A 176 19.34 18.30 -11.29
C LEU A 176 18.42 19.13 -12.20
N SER A 177 18.93 19.49 -13.41
CA SER A 177 18.06 20.03 -14.45
C SER A 177 17.02 18.99 -14.90
N PRO A 178 15.86 19.42 -15.46
CA PRO A 178 14.85 18.48 -15.99
C PRO A 178 15.44 17.47 -16.98
N GLU A 179 16.37 17.90 -17.83
CA GLU A 179 17.04 17.07 -18.83
C GLU A 179 17.95 16.03 -18.15
N ALA A 180 18.75 16.45 -17.16
CA ALA A 180 19.62 15.56 -16.40
C ALA A 180 18.79 14.56 -15.57
N PHE A 181 17.68 15.01 -15.00
CA PHE A 181 16.76 14.12 -14.28
C PHE A 181 16.16 13.06 -15.22
N ASP A 182 15.70 13.45 -16.40
CA ASP A 182 15.18 12.51 -17.40
C ASP A 182 16.27 11.55 -17.91
N LEU A 183 17.48 12.04 -18.14
CA LEU A 183 18.58 11.23 -18.68
C LEU A 183 19.03 10.14 -17.70
N TRP A 184 19.32 10.49 -16.46
CA TRP A 184 19.88 9.57 -15.47
C TRP A 184 19.38 9.78 -14.02
N GLY A 185 18.94 11.00 -13.66
CA GLY A 185 18.62 11.38 -12.28
C GLY A 185 17.46 10.57 -11.67
N TRP A 186 16.54 10.07 -12.48
CA TRP A 186 15.46 9.19 -12.05
C TRP A 186 15.96 7.88 -11.42
N ARG A 187 17.22 7.49 -11.65
CA ARG A 187 17.86 6.30 -11.05
C ARG A 187 18.25 6.52 -9.58
N VAL A 188 18.51 7.77 -9.19
CA VAL A 188 18.98 8.13 -7.85
C VAL A 188 18.05 7.60 -6.74
N PRO A 189 16.73 7.75 -6.80
CA PRO A 189 15.83 7.15 -5.80
C PRO A 189 16.01 5.64 -5.64
N PHE A 190 16.28 4.91 -6.73
CA PHE A 190 16.55 3.46 -6.66
C PHE A 190 17.93 3.18 -6.03
N TRP A 191 18.95 3.99 -6.33
CA TRP A 191 20.30 3.81 -5.75
C TRP A 191 20.34 4.13 -4.26
N VAL A 192 19.54 5.06 -3.76
CA VAL A 192 19.43 5.39 -2.34
C VAL A 192 18.97 4.17 -1.53
N SER A 193 18.22 3.25 -2.13
CA SER A 193 17.77 2.04 -1.44
C SER A 193 18.93 1.20 -0.90
N ILE A 194 20.10 1.17 -1.58
CA ILE A 194 21.25 0.38 -1.12
C ILE A 194 21.82 0.92 0.20
N ALA A 195 21.80 2.25 0.40
CA ALA A 195 22.22 2.86 1.66
C ALA A 195 21.25 2.49 2.79
N MET A 196 19.93 2.54 2.50
CA MET A 196 18.90 2.15 3.45
C MET A 196 19.02 0.67 3.83
N VAL A 197 19.25 -0.21 2.84
CA VAL A 197 19.51 -1.64 3.05
C VAL A 197 20.76 -1.86 3.87
N GLY A 198 21.84 -1.14 3.58
CA GLY A 198 23.08 -1.21 4.35
C GLY A 198 22.89 -0.88 5.82
N VAL A 199 22.19 0.22 6.12
CA VAL A 199 21.85 0.60 7.50
C VAL A 199 20.97 -0.46 8.16
N SER A 200 19.92 -0.92 7.49
CA SER A 200 19.02 -1.97 7.99
C SER A 200 19.77 -3.29 8.25
N TYR A 201 20.67 -3.68 7.34
CA TYR A 201 21.51 -4.87 7.50
C TYR A 201 22.40 -4.77 8.73
N LEU A 202 23.09 -3.65 8.94
CA LEU A 202 23.95 -3.43 10.11
C LEU A 202 23.16 -3.52 11.42
N ILE A 203 21.96 -2.96 11.45
CA ILE A 203 21.07 -3.06 12.62
C ILE A 203 20.67 -4.52 12.86
N ARG A 204 20.20 -5.23 11.82
CA ARG A 204 19.71 -6.61 11.92
C ARG A 204 20.79 -7.63 12.19
N LYS A 205 22.02 -7.43 11.69
CA LYS A 205 23.16 -8.31 11.97
C LYS A 205 23.40 -8.47 13.47
N ASN A 206 23.23 -7.41 14.22
CA ASN A 206 23.46 -7.35 15.67
C ASN A 206 22.20 -7.67 16.51
N MET A 207 21.13 -8.15 15.88
CA MET A 207 19.92 -8.62 16.58
C MET A 207 20.10 -10.06 17.04
N ASP A 208 19.48 -10.39 18.16
CA ASP A 208 19.34 -11.77 18.61
C ASP A 208 18.16 -12.45 17.93
N GLU A 209 18.17 -13.78 17.89
CA GLU A 209 17.00 -14.55 17.44
C GLU A 209 15.84 -14.36 18.43
N SER A 210 14.60 -14.50 17.93
CA SER A 210 13.40 -14.42 18.77
C SER A 210 13.53 -15.33 20.01
N PRO A 211 13.32 -14.80 21.25
CA PRO A 211 13.44 -15.59 22.47
C PRO A 211 12.46 -16.75 22.50
N VAL A 212 11.28 -16.59 21.93
CA VAL A 212 10.24 -17.62 21.85
C VAL A 212 10.67 -18.74 20.91
N PHE A 213 11.22 -18.39 19.73
CA PHE A 213 11.73 -19.37 18.78
C PHE A 213 13.00 -20.05 19.29
N ALA A 214 13.92 -19.31 19.88
CA ALA A 214 15.14 -19.87 20.47
C ALA A 214 14.83 -20.91 21.56
N LYS A 215 13.80 -20.65 22.38
CA LYS A 215 13.30 -21.60 23.38
C LYS A 215 12.72 -22.84 22.72
N ALA A 216 11.81 -22.68 21.75
CA ALA A 216 11.21 -23.78 21.00
C ALA A 216 12.26 -24.68 20.32
N LYS A 217 13.32 -24.05 19.76
CA LYS A 217 14.44 -24.78 19.13
C LYS A 217 15.24 -25.60 20.14
N LYS A 218 15.50 -25.08 21.34
CA LYS A 218 16.18 -25.79 22.43
C LYS A 218 15.36 -26.99 22.95
N GLU A 219 14.04 -26.82 23.00
CA GLU A 219 13.09 -27.84 23.45
C GLU A 219 12.74 -28.86 22.36
N GLY A 220 13.25 -28.71 21.13
CA GLY A 220 12.93 -29.59 20.00
C GLY A 220 11.48 -29.54 19.52
N THR A 221 10.75 -28.42 19.83
CA THR A 221 9.33 -28.24 19.51
C THR A 221 9.10 -27.46 18.22
N THR A 222 10.14 -27.23 17.40
CA THR A 222 10.02 -26.60 16.08
C THR A 222 9.45 -27.58 15.06
N SER A 223 8.77 -27.02 14.03
CA SER A 223 8.22 -27.84 12.94
C SER A 223 9.31 -28.24 11.95
N THR A 224 9.25 -29.47 11.47
CA THR A 224 10.06 -29.97 10.35
C THR A 224 9.41 -29.71 9.00
N ASN A 225 8.07 -29.60 8.97
CA ASN A 225 7.31 -29.30 7.76
C ASN A 225 6.14 -28.33 8.04
N PRO A 226 6.45 -27.03 8.23
CA PRO A 226 5.45 -26.02 8.57
C PRO A 226 4.29 -25.92 7.56
N LEU A 227 4.57 -26.12 6.26
CA LEU A 227 3.52 -26.06 5.23
C LEU A 227 2.49 -27.19 5.41
N LYS A 228 2.96 -28.43 5.64
CA LYS A 228 2.07 -29.58 5.87
C LYS A 228 1.28 -29.39 7.17
N GLU A 229 1.90 -28.90 8.22
CA GLU A 229 1.24 -28.64 9.49
C GLU A 229 0.22 -27.51 9.40
N SER A 230 0.53 -26.42 8.65
CA SER A 230 -0.37 -25.28 8.48
C SER A 230 -1.58 -25.61 7.61
N PHE A 231 -1.37 -26.26 6.46
CA PHE A 231 -2.39 -26.42 5.42
C PHE A 231 -2.92 -27.86 5.28
N GLY A 232 -2.14 -28.86 5.65
CA GLY A 232 -2.55 -30.26 5.61
C GLY A 232 -3.37 -30.69 6.85
N ASN A 233 -3.24 -29.99 7.96
CA ASN A 233 -4.03 -30.24 9.15
C ASN A 233 -5.33 -29.40 9.10
N ARG A 234 -6.50 -30.09 9.08
CA ARG A 234 -7.82 -29.45 8.99
C ARG A 234 -8.08 -28.42 10.11
N TYR A 235 -7.56 -28.67 11.32
CA TYR A 235 -7.69 -27.75 12.43
C TYR A 235 -6.92 -26.44 12.18
N ASN A 236 -5.64 -26.54 11.79
CA ASN A 236 -4.83 -25.35 11.50
C ASN A 236 -5.33 -24.60 10.26
N LEU A 237 -5.74 -25.34 9.22
CA LEU A 237 -6.30 -24.74 8.00
C LEU A 237 -7.55 -23.93 8.30
N LYS A 238 -8.42 -24.39 9.22
CA LYS A 238 -9.59 -23.61 9.67
C LYS A 238 -9.18 -22.24 10.17
N PHE A 239 -8.11 -22.12 10.97
CA PHE A 239 -7.65 -20.82 11.46
C PHE A 239 -7.00 -19.96 10.38
N VAL A 240 -6.30 -20.55 9.42
CA VAL A 240 -5.80 -19.83 8.24
C VAL A 240 -6.94 -19.23 7.44
N LEU A 241 -8.02 -20.00 7.20
CA LEU A 241 -9.21 -19.50 6.51
C LEU A 241 -9.97 -18.46 7.33
N LEU A 242 -10.04 -18.60 8.65
CA LEU A 242 -10.61 -17.58 9.53
C LEU A 242 -9.78 -16.29 9.55
N ALA A 243 -8.45 -16.41 9.54
CA ALA A 243 -7.57 -15.26 9.42
C ALA A 243 -7.79 -14.52 8.08
N LEU A 244 -7.96 -15.28 6.97
CA LEU A 244 -8.23 -14.70 5.66
C LEU A 244 -9.62 -14.07 5.58
N PHE A 245 -10.66 -14.87 5.75
CA PHE A 245 -12.04 -14.45 5.49
C PHE A 245 -12.69 -13.69 6.65
N GLY A 246 -12.20 -13.83 7.87
CA GLY A 246 -12.74 -13.15 9.05
C GLY A 246 -11.93 -11.93 9.50
N ALA A 247 -10.77 -11.65 8.90
CA ALA A 247 -9.92 -10.53 9.28
C ALA A 247 -9.21 -9.86 8.11
N THR A 248 -8.30 -10.56 7.39
CA THR A 248 -7.34 -9.89 6.51
C THR A 248 -7.93 -9.43 5.17
N MET A 249 -8.93 -10.12 4.60
CA MET A 249 -9.56 -9.63 3.38
C MET A 249 -10.34 -8.33 3.61
N GLY A 250 -11.05 -8.22 4.75
CA GLY A 250 -11.74 -6.99 5.13
C GLY A 250 -10.76 -5.87 5.47
N GLN A 251 -9.70 -6.18 6.22
CA GLN A 251 -8.62 -5.23 6.49
C GLN A 251 -7.99 -4.72 5.20
N GLY A 252 -7.70 -5.61 4.24
CA GLY A 252 -7.12 -5.24 2.95
C GLY A 252 -8.01 -4.28 2.16
N VAL A 253 -9.31 -4.59 1.99
CA VAL A 253 -10.20 -3.70 1.23
C VAL A 253 -10.42 -2.36 1.94
N VAL A 254 -10.48 -2.31 3.27
CA VAL A 254 -10.60 -1.05 4.02
C VAL A 254 -9.35 -0.21 3.82
N TRP A 255 -8.15 -0.81 3.89
CA TRP A 255 -6.89 -0.12 3.70
C TRP A 255 -6.76 0.49 2.30
N TYR A 256 -7.03 -0.30 1.26
CA TYR A 256 -6.94 0.19 -0.12
C TYR A 256 -8.04 1.21 -0.46
N THR A 257 -9.24 1.09 0.11
CA THR A 257 -10.32 2.06 -0.10
C THR A 257 -9.98 3.42 0.49
N GLY A 258 -9.51 3.47 1.74
CA GLY A 258 -9.24 4.71 2.45
C GLY A 258 -8.02 5.49 1.95
N GLN A 259 -7.17 4.90 1.12
CA GLN A 259 -5.95 5.52 0.62
C GLN A 259 -5.91 5.51 -0.91
N PHE A 260 -5.69 4.35 -1.53
CA PHE A 260 -5.47 4.26 -2.98
C PHE A 260 -6.72 4.53 -3.80
N TYR A 261 -7.86 3.97 -3.40
CA TYR A 261 -9.09 4.23 -4.13
C TYR A 261 -9.57 5.67 -3.91
N ALA A 262 -9.45 6.22 -2.71
CA ALA A 262 -9.75 7.63 -2.43
C ALA A 262 -8.90 8.56 -3.31
N MET A 263 -7.59 8.29 -3.43
CA MET A 263 -6.68 9.02 -4.32
C MET A 263 -7.12 8.90 -5.79
N SER A 264 -7.36 7.68 -6.26
CA SER A 264 -7.79 7.42 -7.63
C SER A 264 -9.14 8.10 -7.93
N PHE A 265 -10.09 8.01 -7.02
CA PHE A 265 -11.40 8.62 -7.13
C PHE A 265 -11.32 10.15 -7.28
N MET A 266 -10.52 10.80 -6.44
CA MET A 266 -10.31 12.25 -6.54
C MET A 266 -9.65 12.65 -7.86
N LYS A 267 -8.67 11.88 -8.34
CA LYS A 267 -7.96 12.18 -9.61
C LYS A 267 -8.79 11.88 -10.85
N THR A 268 -9.56 10.78 -10.88
CA THR A 268 -10.17 10.26 -12.11
C THR A 268 -11.69 10.49 -12.19
N VAL A 269 -12.39 10.48 -11.07
CA VAL A 269 -13.85 10.68 -11.02
C VAL A 269 -14.19 12.15 -10.73
N MET A 270 -13.51 12.75 -9.75
CA MET A 270 -13.69 14.15 -9.38
C MET A 270 -12.84 15.10 -10.24
N ASN A 271 -11.85 14.58 -10.98
CA ASN A 271 -10.89 15.35 -11.79
C ASN A 271 -10.12 16.44 -11.02
N VAL A 272 -9.89 16.23 -9.71
CA VAL A 272 -9.09 17.16 -8.90
C VAL A 272 -7.63 17.13 -9.37
N ASP A 273 -6.98 18.27 -9.36
CA ASP A 273 -5.56 18.39 -9.72
C ASP A 273 -4.68 17.40 -8.93
N SER A 274 -3.85 16.66 -9.65
CA SER A 274 -3.07 15.57 -9.07
C SER A 274 -2.14 16.02 -7.95
N SER A 275 -1.56 17.22 -8.05
CA SER A 275 -0.65 17.73 -7.01
C SER A 275 -1.41 18.09 -5.73
N GLN A 276 -2.63 18.65 -5.87
CA GLN A 276 -3.49 18.92 -4.72
C GLN A 276 -3.98 17.63 -4.06
N VAL A 277 -4.29 16.57 -4.84
CA VAL A 277 -4.67 15.26 -4.29
C VAL A 277 -3.53 14.63 -3.52
N ASP A 278 -2.30 14.66 -4.06
CA ASP A 278 -1.14 14.07 -3.39
C ASP A 278 -0.82 14.81 -2.08
N GLU A 279 -0.91 16.14 -2.07
CA GLU A 279 -0.74 16.94 -0.86
C GLU A 279 -1.82 16.65 0.18
N LEU A 280 -3.07 16.63 -0.23
CA LEU A 280 -4.24 16.36 0.62
C LEU A 280 -4.15 14.98 1.26
N LEU A 281 -3.83 13.96 0.47
CA LEU A 281 -3.65 12.60 0.96
C LEU A 281 -2.48 12.51 1.95
N GLY A 282 -1.35 13.16 1.63
CA GLY A 282 -0.19 13.22 2.51
C GLY A 282 -0.52 13.81 3.88
N ILE A 283 -1.27 14.93 3.92
CA ILE A 283 -1.70 15.56 5.18
C ILE A 283 -2.65 14.63 5.96
N ALA A 284 -3.65 14.02 5.29
CA ALA A 284 -4.59 13.11 5.94
C ALA A 284 -3.88 11.89 6.54
N LEU A 285 -2.90 11.32 5.83
CA LEU A 285 -2.09 10.21 6.32
C LEU A 285 -1.20 10.62 7.48
N LEU A 286 -0.58 11.80 7.43
CA LEU A 286 0.26 12.31 8.52
C LEU A 286 -0.54 12.44 9.82
N ILE A 287 -1.73 13.05 9.74
CA ILE A 287 -2.63 13.22 10.91
C ILE A 287 -3.15 11.86 11.39
N GLY A 288 -3.44 10.94 10.48
CA GLY A 288 -3.99 9.62 10.78
C GLY A 288 -2.97 8.63 11.36
N THR A 289 -1.68 8.75 11.01
CA THR A 289 -0.64 7.77 11.38
C THR A 289 -0.53 7.50 12.89
N PRO A 290 -0.60 8.48 13.81
CA PRO A 290 -0.56 8.21 15.24
C PRO A 290 -1.68 7.27 15.74
N PHE A 291 -2.81 7.23 15.06
CA PHE A 291 -3.94 6.39 15.45
C PHE A 291 -3.69 4.89 15.25
N PHE A 292 -2.73 4.49 14.42
CA PHE A 292 -2.28 3.09 14.40
C PHE A 292 -1.84 2.65 15.79
N ILE A 293 -1.06 3.49 16.47
CA ILE A 293 -0.54 3.22 17.82
C ILE A 293 -1.66 3.26 18.85
N VAL A 294 -2.56 4.26 18.74
CA VAL A 294 -3.71 4.40 19.64
C VAL A 294 -4.60 3.15 19.57
N PHE A 295 -4.98 2.71 18.38
CA PHE A 295 -5.83 1.53 18.24
C PHE A 295 -5.09 0.21 18.49
N GLY A 296 -3.79 0.15 18.22
CA GLY A 296 -2.94 -0.95 18.65
C GLY A 296 -2.95 -1.11 20.18
N TRP A 297 -2.69 -0.03 20.89
CA TRP A 297 -2.76 0.01 22.37
C TRP A 297 -4.15 -0.27 22.91
N LEU A 298 -5.19 0.33 22.34
CA LEU A 298 -6.58 0.11 22.76
C LEU A 298 -6.98 -1.36 22.58
N SER A 299 -6.49 -2.00 21.52
CA SER A 299 -6.74 -3.41 21.25
C SER A 299 -6.15 -4.36 22.28
N ASP A 300 -5.08 -3.96 22.97
CA ASP A 300 -4.53 -4.72 24.09
C ASP A 300 -5.47 -4.74 25.30
N LYS A 301 -6.30 -3.69 25.46
CA LYS A 301 -7.23 -3.53 26.59
C LYS A 301 -8.60 -4.14 26.37
N ILE A 302 -9.22 -3.83 25.22
CA ILE A 302 -10.60 -4.23 24.94
C ILE A 302 -10.71 -5.44 24.00
N GLY A 303 -9.59 -5.88 23.43
CA GLY A 303 -9.51 -7.03 22.53
C GLY A 303 -9.38 -6.64 21.06
N ARG A 304 -8.57 -7.43 20.31
CA ARG A 304 -8.24 -7.22 18.90
C ARG A 304 -9.48 -7.22 18.00
N LYS A 305 -10.31 -8.25 18.17
CA LYS A 305 -11.50 -8.51 17.39
C LYS A 305 -12.41 -7.28 17.31
N TYR A 306 -12.74 -6.70 18.46
CA TYR A 306 -13.74 -5.63 18.50
C TYR A 306 -13.26 -4.37 17.79
N ILE A 307 -12.00 -3.96 17.99
CA ILE A 307 -11.45 -2.79 17.27
C ILE A 307 -11.51 -2.99 15.76
N MET A 308 -11.07 -4.16 15.27
CA MET A 308 -11.08 -4.47 13.85
C MET A 308 -12.48 -4.54 13.26
N MET A 309 -13.41 -5.21 13.96
CA MET A 309 -14.77 -5.36 13.49
C MET A 309 -15.52 -4.01 13.49
N PHE A 310 -15.35 -3.16 14.51
CA PHE A 310 -15.93 -1.82 14.51
C PHE A 310 -15.36 -0.96 13.39
N GLY A 311 -14.06 -1.04 13.11
CA GLY A 311 -13.45 -0.34 11.98
C GLY A 311 -14.08 -0.75 10.64
N MET A 312 -14.31 -2.05 10.42
CA MET A 312 -15.00 -2.57 9.23
C MET A 312 -16.46 -2.09 9.18
N LEU A 313 -17.18 -2.17 10.30
CA LEU A 313 -18.58 -1.74 10.37
C LEU A 313 -18.74 -0.26 10.04
N PHE A 314 -17.91 0.62 10.63
CA PHE A 314 -17.94 2.03 10.33
C PHE A 314 -17.60 2.31 8.88
N ALA A 315 -16.62 1.61 8.30
CA ALA A 315 -16.28 1.71 6.88
C ALA A 315 -17.48 1.34 5.99
N ILE A 316 -18.12 0.18 6.22
CA ILE A 316 -19.29 -0.29 5.47
C ILE A 316 -20.42 0.73 5.47
N LEU A 317 -20.73 1.29 6.64
CA LEU A 317 -21.83 2.24 6.80
C LEU A 317 -21.52 3.63 6.23
N SER A 318 -20.25 4.05 6.25
CA SER A 318 -19.84 5.43 5.97
C SER A 318 -19.29 5.64 4.57
N TYR A 319 -18.86 4.62 3.84
CA TYR A 319 -18.22 4.82 2.53
C TYR A 319 -19.12 5.56 1.54
N ARG A 320 -20.37 5.13 1.36
CA ARG A 320 -21.26 5.81 0.40
C ARG A 320 -21.54 7.27 0.78
N PRO A 321 -21.92 7.63 2.01
CA PRO A 321 -22.08 9.04 2.40
C PRO A 321 -20.77 9.85 2.29
N ILE A 322 -19.60 9.29 2.66
CA ILE A 322 -18.31 9.98 2.55
C ILE A 322 -17.99 10.29 1.09
N TYR A 323 -18.05 9.30 0.19
CA TYR A 323 -17.74 9.49 -1.23
C TYR A 323 -18.74 10.40 -1.93
N LYS A 324 -20.01 10.38 -1.51
CA LYS A 324 -21.01 11.35 -1.97
C LYS A 324 -20.65 12.78 -1.53
N ALA A 325 -20.25 12.97 -0.27
CA ALA A 325 -19.81 14.26 0.22
C ALA A 325 -18.54 14.72 -0.52
N MET A 326 -17.56 13.83 -0.75
CA MET A 326 -16.37 14.15 -1.54
C MET A 326 -16.73 14.61 -2.96
N TYR A 327 -17.57 13.86 -3.67
CA TYR A 327 -17.98 14.19 -5.03
C TYR A 327 -18.65 15.56 -5.12
N ASN A 328 -19.53 15.89 -4.16
CA ASN A 328 -20.26 17.14 -4.12
C ASN A 328 -19.34 18.36 -3.95
N THR A 329 -18.16 18.22 -3.35
CA THR A 329 -17.22 19.36 -3.20
C THR A 329 -16.70 19.87 -4.54
N THR A 330 -16.66 19.04 -5.58
CA THR A 330 -16.16 19.37 -6.91
C THR A 330 -17.27 19.39 -7.97
N ASP A 331 -18.51 19.26 -7.58
CA ASP A 331 -19.64 19.31 -8.51
C ASP A 331 -19.80 20.73 -9.11
N ILE A 332 -19.26 20.86 -10.32
CA ILE A 332 -19.25 22.13 -11.06
C ILE A 332 -20.67 22.59 -11.40
N SER A 333 -21.64 21.66 -11.51
CA SER A 333 -23.03 22.00 -11.85
C SER A 333 -23.70 22.89 -10.78
N GLN A 334 -23.19 22.87 -9.56
CA GLN A 334 -23.66 23.67 -8.43
C GLN A 334 -22.88 24.99 -8.25
N LYS A 335 -21.85 25.25 -9.06
CA LYS A 335 -20.96 26.41 -8.94
C LYS A 335 -21.29 27.43 -10.03
N ILE A 336 -21.20 28.71 -9.71
CA ILE A 336 -21.50 29.80 -10.63
C ILE A 336 -20.20 30.20 -11.35
N GLU A 337 -20.17 30.02 -12.68
CA GLU A 337 -19.06 30.45 -13.54
C GLU A 337 -19.00 31.99 -13.62
N ILE A 338 -17.82 32.57 -13.45
CA ILE A 338 -17.60 34.00 -13.69
C ILE A 338 -17.54 34.21 -15.20
N ALA A 339 -18.51 34.98 -15.73
CA ALA A 339 -18.70 35.19 -17.17
C ALA A 339 -17.61 36.03 -17.87
N GLU A 340 -16.45 36.25 -17.26
CA GLU A 340 -15.30 36.84 -17.96
C GLU A 340 -14.75 35.83 -18.96
N ASN A 341 -14.35 36.32 -20.16
CA ASN A 341 -13.82 35.51 -21.24
C ASN A 341 -12.82 34.42 -20.70
N PRO A 342 -13.09 33.17 -20.94
CA PRO A 342 -12.19 32.10 -20.43
C PRO A 342 -10.79 32.30 -21.02
N ARG A 343 -9.77 32.30 -20.16
CA ARG A 343 -8.39 32.48 -20.61
C ARG A 343 -7.98 31.29 -21.46
N LYS A 344 -7.81 31.53 -22.77
CA LYS A 344 -7.44 30.51 -23.74
C LYS A 344 -5.97 30.66 -24.12
N THR A 345 -5.18 29.63 -23.89
CA THR A 345 -3.76 29.57 -24.27
C THR A 345 -3.56 28.38 -25.20
N THR A 346 -2.90 28.57 -26.35
CA THR A 346 -2.58 27.48 -27.27
C THR A 346 -1.07 27.39 -27.41
N GLU A 347 -0.51 26.23 -27.11
CA GLU A 347 0.90 25.93 -27.24
C GLU A 347 1.09 24.85 -28.31
N LYS A 348 2.03 25.07 -29.24
CA LYS A 348 2.46 24.06 -30.20
C LYS A 348 3.65 23.30 -29.63
N LYS A 349 3.56 21.97 -29.56
CA LYS A 349 4.67 21.12 -29.13
C LYS A 349 5.59 20.78 -30.28
N ALA A 350 6.82 20.36 -29.95
CA ALA A 350 7.85 19.98 -30.93
C ALA A 350 7.44 18.75 -31.80
N ASP A 351 6.50 17.93 -31.29
CA ASP A 351 5.95 16.76 -32.01
C ASP A 351 4.84 17.10 -33.00
N GLY A 352 4.57 18.37 -33.27
CA GLY A 352 3.54 18.86 -34.18
C GLY A 352 2.13 18.90 -33.56
N SER A 353 1.94 18.41 -32.34
CA SER A 353 0.66 18.51 -31.63
C SER A 353 0.42 19.95 -31.11
N SER A 354 -0.84 20.35 -31.04
CA SER A 354 -1.22 21.62 -30.38
C SER A 354 -2.08 21.35 -29.17
N VAL A 355 -1.74 21.99 -28.05
CA VAL A 355 -2.50 21.88 -26.79
C VAL A 355 -3.19 23.22 -26.54
N THR A 356 -4.51 23.21 -26.55
CA THR A 356 -5.32 24.37 -26.17
C THR A 356 -5.79 24.17 -24.72
N THR A 357 -5.38 25.08 -23.83
CA THR A 357 -5.82 25.12 -22.44
C THR A 357 -6.88 26.23 -22.29
N ILE A 358 -8.05 25.85 -21.80
CA ILE A 358 -9.15 26.75 -21.48
C ILE A 358 -9.29 26.79 -19.96
N GLN A 359 -9.10 27.96 -19.37
CA GLN A 359 -9.22 28.16 -17.93
C GLN A 359 -10.51 28.89 -17.60
N LYS A 360 -11.38 28.29 -16.80
CA LYS A 360 -12.63 28.85 -16.28
C LYS A 360 -12.51 29.07 -14.79
N LYS A 361 -13.00 30.19 -14.30
CA LYS A 361 -13.03 30.57 -12.88
C LYS A 361 -14.45 30.60 -12.36
N TYR A 362 -14.64 30.18 -11.13
CA TYR A 362 -15.93 30.18 -10.44
C TYR A 362 -15.93 31.17 -9.26
N THR A 363 -17.13 31.63 -8.86
CA THR A 363 -17.30 32.64 -7.82
C THR A 363 -16.74 32.20 -6.45
N ASP A 364 -16.68 30.91 -6.19
CA ASP A 364 -16.12 30.35 -4.96
C ASP A 364 -14.58 30.27 -4.96
N GLY A 365 -13.93 30.61 -6.09
CA GLY A 365 -12.48 30.51 -6.28
C GLY A 365 -12.01 29.20 -6.94
N THR A 366 -12.91 28.25 -7.24
CA THR A 366 -12.58 27.05 -8.00
C THR A 366 -12.10 27.42 -9.40
N THR A 367 -11.10 26.73 -9.91
CA THR A 367 -10.60 26.91 -11.28
C THR A 367 -10.65 25.58 -12.01
N VAL A 368 -11.27 25.57 -13.19
CA VAL A 368 -11.32 24.40 -14.08
C VAL A 368 -10.41 24.66 -15.26
N MET A 369 -9.47 23.73 -15.50
CA MET A 369 -8.60 23.73 -16.66
C MET A 369 -9.00 22.58 -17.59
N GLU A 370 -9.47 22.94 -18.79
CA GLU A 370 -9.77 21.99 -19.86
C GLU A 370 -8.63 22.04 -20.88
N LYS A 371 -7.90 20.94 -21.04
CA LYS A 371 -6.83 20.82 -22.04
C LYS A 371 -7.30 19.96 -23.18
N LYS A 372 -7.33 20.53 -24.39
CA LYS A 372 -7.62 19.85 -25.65
C LYS A 372 -6.32 19.65 -26.43
N THR A 373 -5.91 18.42 -26.59
CA THR A 373 -4.74 18.05 -27.39
C THR A 373 -5.17 17.63 -28.76
N TYR A 374 -4.75 18.38 -29.78
CA TYR A 374 -4.98 18.12 -31.20
C TYR A 374 -3.74 17.44 -31.76
N MET A 375 -3.88 16.22 -32.30
CA MET A 375 -2.83 15.47 -32.98
C MET A 375 -3.25 15.26 -34.42
N GLU A 376 -2.29 15.32 -35.39
CA GLU A 376 -2.58 14.95 -36.77
C GLU A 376 -3.07 13.49 -36.83
N LYS A 377 -4.24 13.28 -37.41
CA LYS A 377 -4.89 11.97 -37.63
C LYS A 377 -5.37 11.19 -36.40
N LYS A 378 -5.54 11.85 -35.24
CA LYS A 378 -6.14 11.23 -34.05
C LYS A 378 -7.28 12.10 -33.50
N ASP A 379 -8.22 11.45 -32.81
CA ASP A 379 -9.29 12.14 -32.10
C ASP A 379 -8.75 13.13 -31.06
N VAL A 380 -9.44 14.24 -30.87
CA VAL A 380 -9.08 15.26 -29.89
C VAL A 380 -9.14 14.68 -28.48
N GLN A 381 -8.01 14.61 -27.80
CA GLN A 381 -7.96 14.18 -26.42
C GLN A 381 -8.30 15.37 -25.49
N THR A 382 -9.36 15.23 -24.72
CA THR A 382 -9.77 16.24 -23.73
C THR A 382 -9.47 15.74 -22.33
N SER A 383 -8.72 16.50 -21.55
CA SER A 383 -8.50 16.27 -20.12
C SER A 383 -8.99 17.46 -19.32
N VAL A 384 -9.68 17.16 -18.20
CA VAL A 384 -10.19 18.18 -17.28
C VAL A 384 -9.43 18.07 -15.97
N SER A 385 -9.00 19.19 -15.41
CA SER A 385 -8.37 19.30 -14.10
C SER A 385 -9.02 20.42 -13.30
N ILE A 386 -9.43 20.13 -12.09
CA ILE A 386 -10.11 21.07 -11.18
C ILE A 386 -9.15 21.42 -10.05
N GLN A 387 -8.81 22.70 -9.97
CA GLN A 387 -8.12 23.24 -8.80
C GLN A 387 -9.17 23.67 -7.76
N ILE A 388 -9.16 22.95 -6.65
CA ILE A 388 -10.10 23.16 -5.54
C ILE A 388 -9.66 24.32 -4.65
N THR A 389 -10.63 24.90 -3.96
CA THR A 389 -10.39 25.96 -2.99
C THR A 389 -9.70 25.43 -1.72
N PRO A 390 -9.06 26.31 -0.90
CA PRO A 390 -8.53 25.90 0.40
C PRO A 390 -9.59 25.30 1.33
N ASN A 391 -10.82 25.78 1.29
CA ASN A 391 -11.90 25.25 2.12
C ASN A 391 -12.32 23.85 1.67
N ASP A 392 -12.48 23.64 0.36
CA ASP A 392 -12.78 22.32 -0.20
C ASP A 392 -11.63 21.34 0.09
N LYS A 393 -10.39 21.82 0.03
CA LYS A 393 -9.19 21.01 0.37
C LYS A 393 -9.27 20.51 1.81
N TRP A 394 -9.56 21.37 2.78
CA TRP A 394 -9.68 20.95 4.19
C TRP A 394 -10.87 20.03 4.42
N ALA A 395 -11.99 20.25 3.73
CA ALA A 395 -13.13 19.33 3.77
C ALA A 395 -12.77 17.94 3.25
N LEU A 396 -12.03 17.86 2.13
CA LEU A 396 -11.56 16.58 1.58
C LEU A 396 -10.51 15.94 2.49
N ILE A 397 -9.58 16.70 3.08
CA ILE A 397 -8.62 16.19 4.07
C ILE A 397 -9.36 15.51 5.23
N PHE A 398 -10.40 16.16 5.75
CA PHE A 398 -11.21 15.62 6.84
C PHE A 398 -11.94 14.32 6.44
N LEU A 399 -12.57 14.30 5.24
CA LEU A 399 -13.27 13.11 4.75
C LEU A 399 -12.33 11.92 4.48
N VAL A 400 -11.12 12.19 3.98
CA VAL A 400 -10.08 11.17 3.81
C VAL A 400 -9.53 10.74 5.16
N PHE A 401 -9.30 11.66 6.08
CA PHE A 401 -8.84 11.35 7.44
C PHE A 401 -9.80 10.40 8.19
N ILE A 402 -11.12 10.58 8.07
CA ILE A 402 -12.09 9.64 8.65
C ILE A 402 -11.90 8.23 8.08
N GLN A 403 -11.67 8.11 6.78
CA GLN A 403 -11.41 6.81 6.17
C GLN A 403 -10.09 6.22 6.68
N VAL A 404 -9.05 7.05 6.85
CA VAL A 404 -7.76 6.63 7.44
C VAL A 404 -7.96 6.17 8.89
N LEU A 405 -8.86 6.77 9.67
CA LEU A 405 -9.19 6.25 11.01
C LEU A 405 -9.74 4.82 10.94
N PHE A 406 -10.63 4.51 9.99
CA PHE A 406 -11.11 3.13 9.81
C PHE A 406 -9.95 2.18 9.45
N VAL A 407 -9.04 2.64 8.59
CA VAL A 407 -7.81 1.90 8.26
C VAL A 407 -7.00 1.61 9.54
N THR A 408 -6.79 2.61 10.38
CA THR A 408 -6.00 2.44 11.62
C THR A 408 -6.67 1.50 12.63
N MET A 409 -7.99 1.47 12.68
CA MET A 409 -8.75 0.52 13.50
C MET A 409 -8.57 -0.93 13.04
N VAL A 410 -8.63 -1.18 11.73
CA VAL A 410 -8.50 -2.56 11.21
C VAL A 410 -7.05 -3.02 11.10
N TYR A 411 -6.13 -2.12 10.83
CA TYR A 411 -4.73 -2.44 10.54
C TYR A 411 -3.80 -2.32 11.75
N GLY A 412 -4.10 -1.44 12.70
CA GLY A 412 -3.30 -1.31 13.93
C GLY A 412 -3.15 -2.62 14.71
N PRO A 413 -4.25 -3.33 15.02
CA PRO A 413 -4.22 -4.58 15.77
C PRO A 413 -3.85 -5.82 14.98
N ILE A 414 -3.86 -5.79 13.62
CA ILE A 414 -3.82 -7.00 12.76
C ILE A 414 -2.58 -7.87 12.99
N ALA A 415 -1.41 -7.26 13.18
CA ALA A 415 -0.17 -8.00 13.39
C ALA A 415 -0.20 -8.81 14.69
N ALA A 416 -0.62 -8.20 15.79
CA ALA A 416 -0.78 -8.88 17.07
C ALA A 416 -1.86 -9.97 16.98
N PHE A 417 -2.99 -9.67 16.33
CA PHE A 417 -4.07 -10.62 16.11
C PHE A 417 -3.59 -11.89 15.40
N LEU A 418 -2.91 -11.74 14.27
CA LEU A 418 -2.41 -12.85 13.49
C LEU A 418 -1.34 -13.66 14.24
N VAL A 419 -0.43 -13.00 14.93
CA VAL A 419 0.61 -13.68 15.73
C VAL A 419 0.01 -14.48 16.89
N GLU A 420 -1.03 -13.95 17.53
CA GLU A 420 -1.71 -14.61 18.64
C GLU A 420 -2.60 -15.80 18.20
N MET A 421 -3.02 -15.81 16.94
CA MET A 421 -3.88 -16.86 16.39
C MET A 421 -3.13 -18.16 16.16
N PHE A 422 -1.81 -18.13 15.92
CA PHE A 422 -1.04 -19.31 15.52
C PHE A 422 0.04 -19.71 16.53
N PRO A 423 0.28 -21.05 16.74
CA PRO A 423 1.34 -21.52 17.60
C PRO A 423 2.72 -21.23 17.00
N THR A 424 3.72 -21.05 17.87
CA THR A 424 5.09 -20.60 17.50
C THR A 424 5.70 -21.42 16.38
N LYS A 425 5.47 -22.74 16.35
CA LYS A 425 6.10 -23.70 15.41
C LYS A 425 5.69 -23.51 13.94
N ILE A 426 4.50 -22.90 13.67
CA ILE A 426 3.96 -22.68 12.32
C ILE A 426 3.47 -21.23 12.12
N ARG A 427 3.78 -20.36 13.07
CA ARG A 427 3.23 -19.00 13.12
C ARG A 427 3.55 -18.19 11.89
N TYR A 428 4.80 -18.15 11.49
CA TYR A 428 5.23 -17.35 10.36
C TYR A 428 4.58 -17.83 9.05
N THR A 429 4.60 -19.14 8.81
CA THR A 429 3.96 -19.77 7.63
C THR A 429 2.46 -19.52 7.60
N SER A 430 1.77 -19.75 8.74
CA SER A 430 0.31 -19.70 8.80
C SER A 430 -0.27 -18.30 8.72
N MET A 431 0.43 -17.28 9.25
CA MET A 431 -0.08 -15.92 9.24
C MET A 431 0.23 -15.16 7.95
N SER A 432 1.37 -15.49 7.30
CA SER A 432 1.82 -14.72 6.13
C SER A 432 0.92 -14.91 4.92
N LEU A 433 0.45 -16.13 4.64
CA LEU A 433 -0.40 -16.39 3.49
C LEU A 433 -1.74 -15.61 3.54
N PRO A 434 -2.58 -15.72 4.61
CA PRO A 434 -3.84 -14.99 4.67
C PRO A 434 -3.62 -13.47 4.62
N TYR A 435 -2.54 -12.96 5.21
CA TYR A 435 -2.22 -11.55 5.14
C TYR A 435 -1.96 -11.10 3.69
N HIS A 436 -1.11 -11.79 2.94
CA HIS A 436 -0.78 -11.41 1.57
C HIS A 436 -1.89 -11.69 0.56
N VAL A 437 -2.72 -12.71 0.76
CA VAL A 437 -3.93 -12.93 -0.04
C VAL A 437 -4.97 -11.83 0.23
N GLY A 438 -5.21 -11.52 1.50
CA GLY A 438 -6.15 -10.45 1.89
C GLY A 438 -5.75 -9.08 1.33
N ASN A 439 -4.50 -8.67 1.53
CA ASN A 439 -4.01 -7.38 1.05
C ASN A 439 -3.70 -7.38 -0.44
N GLY A 440 -3.07 -8.42 -0.98
CA GLY A 440 -2.62 -8.44 -2.37
C GLY A 440 -3.75 -8.71 -3.37
N ILE A 441 -4.61 -9.70 -3.09
CA ILE A 441 -5.70 -10.07 -4.02
C ILE A 441 -6.93 -9.20 -3.74
N PHE A 442 -7.52 -9.32 -2.54
CA PHE A 442 -8.77 -8.58 -2.25
C PHE A 442 -8.56 -7.07 -2.20
N GLY A 443 -7.50 -6.60 -1.54
CA GLY A 443 -7.16 -5.19 -1.45
C GLY A 443 -6.53 -4.66 -2.74
N GLY A 444 -5.50 -5.33 -3.27
CA GLY A 444 -4.73 -4.84 -4.41
C GLY A 444 -5.51 -4.72 -5.73
N LEU A 445 -6.50 -5.59 -5.96
CA LEU A 445 -7.38 -5.52 -7.12
C LEU A 445 -8.50 -4.49 -6.96
N LEU A 446 -8.74 -4.00 -5.77
CA LEU A 446 -9.85 -3.09 -5.45
C LEU A 446 -9.90 -1.84 -6.34
N PRO A 447 -8.80 -1.06 -6.53
CA PRO A 447 -8.86 0.13 -7.34
C PRO A 447 -9.30 -0.15 -8.77
N ALA A 448 -8.82 -1.25 -9.36
CA ALA A 448 -9.20 -1.65 -10.73
C ALA A 448 -10.67 -2.08 -10.81
N ILE A 449 -11.12 -2.94 -9.90
CA ILE A 449 -12.50 -3.44 -9.86
C ILE A 449 -13.46 -2.28 -9.60
N SER A 450 -13.18 -1.42 -8.63
CA SER A 450 -14.03 -0.28 -8.30
C SER A 450 -14.12 0.73 -9.45
N THR A 451 -13.00 1.02 -10.11
CA THR A 451 -12.97 1.90 -11.28
C THR A 451 -13.77 1.31 -12.45
N TYR A 452 -13.69 0.00 -12.66
CA TYR A 452 -14.49 -0.69 -13.66
C TYR A 452 -16.00 -0.52 -13.42
N PHE A 453 -16.47 -0.74 -12.18
CA PHE A 453 -17.88 -0.55 -11.83
C PHE A 453 -18.34 0.91 -12.01
N VAL A 454 -17.52 1.88 -11.63
CA VAL A 454 -17.81 3.31 -11.85
C VAL A 454 -17.94 3.61 -13.35
N SER A 455 -17.01 3.13 -14.17
CA SER A 455 -17.02 3.34 -15.61
C SER A 455 -18.26 2.71 -16.27
N HIS A 456 -18.58 1.47 -15.89
CA HIS A 456 -19.76 0.76 -16.40
C HIS A 456 -21.06 1.47 -16.01
N ALA A 457 -21.19 1.90 -14.75
CA ALA A 457 -22.35 2.64 -14.27
C ALA A 457 -22.51 4.00 -14.97
N LYS A 458 -21.39 4.69 -15.23
CA LYS A 458 -21.38 5.95 -16.00
C LYS A 458 -21.87 5.74 -17.44
N THR A 459 -21.38 4.70 -18.11
CA THR A 459 -21.82 4.35 -19.47
C THR A 459 -23.30 3.95 -19.52
N ALA A 460 -23.82 3.32 -18.46
CA ALA A 460 -25.24 3.00 -18.30
C ALA A 460 -26.13 4.22 -17.93
N GLY A 461 -25.57 5.42 -17.82
CA GLY A 461 -26.31 6.65 -17.52
C GLY A 461 -26.85 6.78 -16.10
N LYS A 462 -26.29 6.04 -15.13
CA LYS A 462 -26.70 6.16 -13.71
C LYS A 462 -26.32 7.51 -13.13
N ALA A 463 -27.24 8.16 -12.43
CA ALA A 463 -26.99 9.46 -11.78
C ALA A 463 -25.92 9.42 -10.68
N ASP A 464 -25.91 8.34 -9.91
CA ASP A 464 -24.95 8.11 -8.81
C ASP A 464 -23.85 7.09 -9.17
N PHE A 465 -23.47 7.06 -10.46
CA PHE A 465 -22.48 6.13 -11.02
C PHE A 465 -21.18 6.05 -10.20
N TYR A 466 -20.76 7.15 -9.62
CA TYR A 466 -19.53 7.28 -8.84
C TYR A 466 -19.55 6.49 -7.51
N LEU A 467 -20.73 6.07 -7.06
CA LEU A 467 -20.88 5.25 -5.85
C LEU A 467 -20.86 3.74 -6.14
N ASP A 468 -20.99 3.33 -7.40
CA ASP A 468 -21.09 1.89 -7.75
C ASP A 468 -19.79 1.13 -7.45
N GLY A 469 -18.64 1.80 -7.58
CA GLY A 469 -17.35 1.19 -7.24
C GLY A 469 -17.19 0.81 -5.75
N LEU A 470 -18.00 1.40 -4.87
CA LEU A 470 -17.94 1.12 -3.44
C LEU A 470 -18.63 -0.20 -3.04
N TRP A 471 -19.41 -0.79 -3.93
CA TRP A 471 -20.05 -2.10 -3.64
C TRP A 471 -19.02 -3.20 -3.39
N TYR A 472 -17.91 -3.18 -4.13
CA TYR A 472 -16.85 -4.18 -3.92
C TYR A 472 -16.28 -4.14 -2.49
N PRO A 473 -15.72 -3.03 -1.98
CA PRO A 473 -15.21 -3.00 -0.62
C PRO A 473 -16.29 -3.20 0.44
N ILE A 474 -17.50 -2.72 0.23
CA ILE A 474 -18.61 -2.89 1.18
C ILE A 474 -18.99 -4.36 1.30
N ILE A 475 -19.14 -5.08 0.19
CA ILE A 475 -19.51 -6.51 0.20
C ILE A 475 -18.39 -7.34 0.82
N ILE A 476 -17.14 -7.15 0.40
CA ILE A 476 -16.01 -7.92 0.95
C ILE A 476 -15.81 -7.66 2.44
N ALA A 477 -15.82 -6.38 2.86
CA ALA A 477 -15.72 -6.04 4.28
C ALA A 477 -16.95 -6.55 5.08
N GLY A 478 -18.15 -6.55 4.49
CA GLY A 478 -19.36 -7.06 5.09
C GLY A 478 -19.29 -8.56 5.34
N ILE A 479 -18.87 -9.35 4.35
CA ILE A 479 -18.64 -10.79 4.51
C ILE A 479 -17.60 -11.05 5.59
N CYS A 480 -16.49 -10.32 5.57
CA CYS A 480 -15.43 -10.43 6.56
C CYS A 480 -15.91 -10.09 7.96
N PHE A 481 -16.68 -9.01 8.11
CA PHE A 481 -17.29 -8.61 9.37
C PHE A 481 -18.20 -9.71 9.95
N VAL A 482 -19.09 -10.27 9.15
CA VAL A 482 -20.01 -11.34 9.58
C VAL A 482 -19.23 -12.58 10.04
N ILE A 483 -18.28 -13.03 9.22
CA ILE A 483 -17.44 -14.20 9.58
C ILE A 483 -16.63 -13.90 10.83
N GLY A 484 -16.01 -12.72 10.92
CA GLY A 484 -15.21 -12.31 12.07
C GLY A 484 -16.03 -12.22 13.35
N MET A 485 -17.24 -11.67 13.28
CA MET A 485 -18.13 -11.58 14.45
C MET A 485 -18.61 -12.94 14.95
N ILE A 486 -18.94 -13.86 14.04
CA ILE A 486 -19.53 -15.16 14.41
C ILE A 486 -18.44 -16.16 14.82
N TYR A 487 -17.37 -16.28 14.04
CA TYR A 487 -16.43 -17.40 14.17
C TYR A 487 -15.09 -17.06 14.83
N ILE A 488 -14.73 -15.77 14.95
CA ILE A 488 -13.56 -15.37 15.70
C ILE A 488 -13.95 -15.08 17.14
N ASP A 489 -13.39 -15.81 18.09
CA ASP A 489 -13.52 -15.50 19.51
C ASP A 489 -12.38 -14.62 19.99
N ASN A 490 -12.61 -13.74 20.96
CA ASN A 490 -11.56 -12.92 21.59
C ASN A 490 -10.47 -13.76 22.26
N LYS A 491 -10.77 -15.02 22.57
CA LYS A 491 -9.90 -16.01 23.23
C LYS A 491 -9.34 -17.05 22.27
N ASN A 492 -9.63 -16.97 20.96
CA ASN A 492 -9.15 -17.96 19.98
C ASN A 492 -7.62 -17.91 19.87
N LYS A 493 -6.99 -18.57 20.82
CA LYS A 493 -5.63 -19.02 20.75
C LYS A 493 -5.67 -20.46 20.34
N ILE A 494 -4.85 -20.85 19.34
CA ILE A 494 -4.52 -22.25 19.17
C ILE A 494 -3.65 -22.61 20.40
N THR A 495 -4.33 -22.92 21.50
CA THR A 495 -3.67 -23.06 22.80
C THR A 495 -3.11 -24.43 23.03
N HIS A 496 -3.31 -25.39 22.15
CA HIS A 496 -2.84 -26.75 22.38
C HIS A 496 -2.49 -27.44 21.06
N LEU A 497 -1.22 -27.43 20.74
CA LEU A 497 -0.52 -28.57 20.11
C LEU A 497 0.96 -28.47 20.44
#